data_e3cd04c9e6cdd412ec700ef4774679ea
#
_entry.id   e3cd04c9e6cdd412ec700ef4774679ea
#
_cell.length_a   1.000
_cell.length_b   1.000
_cell.length_c   1.000
_cell.angle_alpha   90.00
_cell.angle_beta   90.00
_cell.angle_gamma   90.00
#
_symmetry.space_group_name_H-M   'P 1'
#
loop_
_entity.id
_entity.type
_entity.pdbx_description
1 polymer ?
#
loop_
_entity_poly.entity_id
_entity_poly.type
_entity_poly.pdbx_seq_one_letter_code
_entity_poly.pdbx_strand_id
1 'polypeptide(L)'
;MTIGELEMRKFIPAKKRVDVSPGESVRIIRELHGLTQTQLSEECGIPQTTISGIETGRVNLGVERAKTLATALHCHPAVLVFPGWQLESVA
;
A
#
# COMPACT_ATOMS: atom_id res chain seq x y z
N MET A 1 2.82 25.02 20.14
CA MET A 1 2.47 24.47 20.03
C MET A 1 2.38 24.15 20.19
N THR A 2 2.46 24.16 20.62
CA THR A 2 2.16 23.52 20.76
C THR A 2 2.22 22.80 20.44
N ILE A 3 2.33 22.27 20.62
CA ILE A 3 2.15 21.43 20.11
C ILE A 3 1.61 21.19 19.54
N GLY A 4 1.51 21.26 19.47
CA GLY A 4 0.73 20.79 18.88
C GLY A 4 0.57 21.16 17.95
N GLU A 5 0.69 21.90 18.16
CA GLU A 5 0.45 22.14 17.34
C GLU A 5 1.13 21.97 16.62
N LEU A 6 1.91 21.92 17.13
CA LEU A 6 2.34 21.50 16.54
C LEU A 6 2.36 20.72 16.22
N GLU A 7 2.12 20.16 16.67
CA GLU A 7 1.81 19.27 16.24
C GLU A 7 1.20 19.08 15.63
N MET A 8 0.87 19.34 15.80
CA MET A 8 0.08 19.10 15.10
C MET A 8 0.15 19.52 14.15
N ARG A 9 0.50 20.18 14.20
CA ARG A 9 0.49 20.41 13.24
C ARG A 9 1.18 20.13 12.58
N LYS A 10 1.67 19.71 13.01
CA LYS A 10 2.12 19.16 12.42
C LYS A 10 1.93 18.37 11.96
N PHE A 11 1.52 18.04 12.22
CA PHE A 11 1.14 17.20 11.67
C PHE A 11 1.01 17.32 10.55
N ILE A 12 1.04 17.72 10.44
CA ILE A 12 0.88 17.79 9.52
C ILE A 12 1.53 17.58 8.68
N PRO A 13 2.11 17.65 8.69
CA PRO A 13 2.60 17.50 7.68
C PRO A 13 2.59 16.48 7.14
N ALA A 14 2.50 16.07 7.64
CA ALA A 14 2.44 15.10 7.17
C ALA A 14 1.84 14.90 6.13
N LYS A 15 1.45 15.23 5.93
CA LYS A 15 0.87 15.02 4.98
C LYS A 15 1.62 14.72 3.96
N LYS A 16 2.46 15.00 3.83
CA LYS A 16 3.12 14.79 2.89
C LYS A 16 3.59 13.53 2.76
N ARG A 17 3.75 12.89 3.56
CA ARG A 17 4.24 11.70 3.50
C ARG A 17 3.46 10.83 2.77
N VAL A 18 2.50 11.22 2.36
CA VAL A 18 1.69 10.38 1.76
C VAL A 18 1.85 10.14 0.39
N ASP A 19 2.92 10.25 -0.16
CA ASP A 19 3.10 10.03 -1.54
C ASP A 19 3.33 8.59 -1.92
N VAL A 20 2.96 7.66 -1.09
CA VAL A 20 3.05 6.26 -1.42
C VAL A 20 1.90 5.91 -2.35
N SER A 21 2.23 5.40 -3.53
CA SER A 21 1.21 4.97 -4.47
C SER A 21 0.67 3.60 -4.08
N PRO A 22 -0.49 3.20 -4.63
CA PRO A 22 -0.98 1.85 -4.37
C PRO A 22 0.02 0.77 -4.75
N GLY A 23 0.73 0.95 -5.86
CA GLY A 23 1.73 -0.03 -6.25
C GLY A 23 2.86 -0.11 -5.27
N GLU A 24 3.31 1.02 -4.76
CA GLU A 24 4.36 1.01 -3.76
C GLU A 24 3.89 0.37 -2.48
N SER A 25 2.62 0.56 -2.13
CA SER A 25 2.07 -0.08 -0.96
C SER A 25 2.11 -1.60 -1.11
N VAL A 26 1.77 -2.11 -2.29
CA VAL A 26 1.86 -3.54 -2.54
C VAL A 26 3.30 -4.02 -2.33
N ARG A 27 4.27 -3.30 -2.87
CA ARG A 27 5.66 -3.71 -2.74
C ARG A 27 6.10 -3.70 -1.29
N ILE A 28 5.76 -2.65 -0.56
CA ILE A 28 6.19 -2.53 0.82
C ILE A 28 5.64 -3.68 1.66
N ILE A 29 4.35 -3.97 1.51
CA ILE A 29 3.75 -5.01 2.31
C ILE A 29 4.27 -6.38 1.89
N ARG A 30 4.48 -6.57 0.58
CA ARG A 30 5.08 -7.81 0.10
C ARG A 30 6.45 -8.04 0.75
N GLU A 31 7.26 -7.00 0.76
CA GLU A 31 8.60 -7.12 1.33
C GLU A 31 8.57 -7.33 2.84
N LEU A 32 7.59 -6.73 3.51
CA LEU A 32 7.44 -6.96 4.93
C LEU A 32 7.12 -8.42 5.24
N HIS A 33 6.45 -9.09 4.30
CA HIS A 33 6.16 -10.51 4.45
C HIS A 33 7.31 -11.39 3.97
N GLY A 34 8.39 -10.79 3.50
CA GLY A 34 9.54 -11.55 3.04
C GLY A 34 9.31 -12.27 1.72
N LEU A 35 8.36 -11.80 0.91
CA LEU A 35 8.02 -12.47 -0.34
C LEU A 35 8.66 -11.80 -1.53
N THR A 36 9.14 -12.60 -2.48
CA THR A 36 9.52 -12.06 -3.78
C THR A 36 8.27 -11.88 -4.62
N GLN A 37 8.39 -11.19 -5.73
CA GLN A 37 7.26 -11.04 -6.64
C GLN A 37 6.78 -12.38 -7.16
N THR A 38 7.71 -13.28 -7.42
CA THR A 38 7.36 -14.61 -7.90
C THR A 38 6.59 -15.39 -6.83
N GLN A 39 7.04 -15.31 -5.59
CA GLN A 39 6.35 -15.99 -4.51
C GLN A 39 4.95 -15.44 -4.31
N LEU A 40 4.79 -14.12 -4.37
CA LEU A 40 3.47 -13.54 -4.25
C LEU A 40 2.59 -13.98 -5.42
N SER A 41 3.15 -14.01 -6.61
CA SER A 41 2.42 -14.48 -7.78
C SER A 41 1.90 -15.90 -7.57
N GLU A 42 2.72 -16.76 -7.01
CA GLU A 42 2.32 -18.13 -6.75
C GLU A 42 1.18 -18.22 -5.76
N GLU A 43 1.17 -17.32 -4.79
CA GLU A 43 0.14 -17.36 -3.77
C GLU A 43 -1.17 -16.75 -4.23
N CYS A 44 -1.13 -15.73 -5.07
CA CYS A 44 -2.35 -15.02 -5.43
C CYS A 44 -2.85 -15.32 -6.83
N GLY A 45 -2.04 -15.96 -7.66
CA GLY A 45 -2.46 -16.30 -9.01
C GLY A 45 -2.34 -15.17 -10.01
N ILE A 46 -1.86 -14.01 -9.61
CA ILE A 46 -1.63 -12.91 -10.54
C ILE A 46 -0.24 -13.09 -11.13
N PRO A 47 -0.08 -12.98 -12.46
CA PRO A 47 1.25 -13.18 -13.05
C PRO A 47 2.29 -12.24 -12.46
N GLN A 48 3.51 -12.73 -12.33
CA GLN A 48 4.59 -11.94 -11.76
C GLN A 48 4.84 -10.65 -12.54
N THR A 49 4.71 -10.72 -13.88
CA THR A 49 4.90 -9.52 -14.69
C THR A 49 3.83 -8.47 -14.40
N THR A 50 2.62 -8.92 -14.09
CA THR A 50 1.55 -8.01 -13.72
C THR A 50 1.82 -7.39 -12.37
N ILE A 51 2.30 -8.19 -11.40
CA ILE A 51 2.67 -7.66 -10.09
C ILE A 51 3.76 -6.61 -10.24
N SER A 52 4.77 -6.91 -11.05
CA SER A 52 5.84 -5.95 -11.32
C SER A 52 5.27 -4.66 -11.91
N GLY A 53 4.35 -4.78 -12.85
CA GLY A 53 3.73 -3.60 -13.46
C GLY A 53 2.94 -2.79 -12.46
N ILE A 54 2.24 -3.47 -11.55
CA ILE A 54 1.49 -2.76 -10.51
C ILE A 54 2.45 -2.02 -9.59
N GLU A 55 3.51 -2.66 -9.17
CA GLU A 55 4.44 -2.05 -8.21
C GLU A 55 5.16 -0.85 -8.82
N THR A 56 5.39 -0.85 -10.12
CA THR A 56 6.05 0.27 -10.77
C THR A 56 5.09 1.30 -11.32
N GLY A 57 3.79 1.05 -11.21
CA GLY A 57 2.80 2.03 -11.66
C GLY A 57 2.41 1.90 -13.11
N ARG A 58 2.97 0.93 -13.85
CA ARG A 58 2.60 0.75 -15.25
C ARG A 58 1.24 0.11 -15.41
N VAL A 59 0.83 -0.67 -14.42
CA VAL A 59 -0.46 -1.34 -14.43
C VAL A 59 -1.27 -0.85 -13.25
N ASN A 60 -2.52 -0.50 -13.53
CA ASN A 60 -3.42 -0.07 -12.47
C ASN A 60 -3.73 -1.20 -11.52
N LEU A 61 -3.77 -0.90 -10.21
CA LEU A 61 -4.07 -1.92 -9.24
C LEU A 61 -5.51 -2.43 -9.40
N GLY A 62 -6.46 -1.54 -9.39
CA GLY A 62 -7.86 -1.92 -9.51
C GLY A 62 -8.40 -2.58 -8.25
N VAL A 63 -9.72 -2.62 -8.14
CA VAL A 63 -10.36 -3.13 -6.93
C VAL A 63 -10.22 -4.65 -6.83
N GLU A 64 -10.41 -5.35 -7.94
CA GLU A 64 -10.35 -6.81 -7.88
C GLU A 64 -8.95 -7.32 -7.57
N ARG A 65 -7.94 -6.72 -8.21
CA ARG A 65 -6.58 -7.11 -7.88
C ARG A 65 -6.22 -6.75 -6.46
N ALA A 66 -6.74 -5.61 -5.97
CA ALA A 66 -6.48 -5.22 -4.59
C ALA A 66 -7.03 -6.25 -3.62
N LYS A 67 -8.23 -6.76 -3.88
CA LYS A 67 -8.81 -7.78 -3.02
C LYS A 67 -7.97 -9.06 -3.03
N THR A 68 -7.56 -9.48 -4.21
CA THR A 68 -6.77 -10.69 -4.35
C THR A 68 -5.42 -10.55 -3.65
N LEU A 69 -4.75 -9.43 -3.87
CA LEU A 69 -3.46 -9.21 -3.25
C LEU A 69 -3.58 -9.05 -1.74
N ALA A 70 -4.61 -8.35 -1.29
CA ALA A 70 -4.81 -8.17 0.14
C ALA A 70 -5.04 -9.49 0.85
N THR A 71 -5.77 -10.40 0.22
CA THR A 71 -5.98 -11.72 0.80
C THR A 71 -4.65 -12.45 0.94
N ALA A 72 -3.83 -12.42 -0.10
CA ALA A 72 -2.54 -13.10 -0.05
C ALA A 72 -1.60 -12.45 0.95
N LEU A 73 -1.72 -11.14 1.12
CA LEU A 73 -0.84 -10.40 2.01
C LEU A 73 -1.44 -10.23 3.41
N HIS A 74 -2.60 -10.83 3.65
CA HIS A 74 -3.25 -10.81 4.96
C HIS A 74 -3.50 -9.40 5.47
N CYS A 75 -4.00 -8.54 4.60
CA CYS A 75 -4.33 -7.18 5.00
C CYS A 75 -5.67 -6.79 4.37
N HIS A 76 -6.21 -5.68 4.82
CA HIS A 76 -7.46 -5.18 4.25
C HIS A 76 -7.16 -4.52 2.90
N PRO A 77 -8.02 -4.70 1.89
CA PRO A 77 -7.75 -4.10 0.58
C PRO A 77 -7.57 -2.58 0.63
N ALA A 78 -8.22 -1.91 1.55
CA ALA A 78 -8.10 -0.46 1.66
C ALA A 78 -6.67 -0.03 1.97
N VAL A 79 -5.89 -0.88 2.62
CA VAL A 79 -4.49 -0.57 2.89
C VAL A 79 -3.72 -0.42 1.60
N LEU A 80 -4.07 -1.18 0.58
CA LEU A 80 -3.40 -1.10 -0.70
C LEU A 80 -3.91 0.05 -1.54
N VAL A 81 -5.21 0.30 -1.53
CA VAL A 81 -5.81 1.30 -2.40
C VAL A 81 -5.65 2.71 -1.85
N PHE A 82 -5.69 2.84 -0.52
CA PHE A 82 -5.58 4.16 0.11
C PHE A 82 -4.47 4.16 1.13
N PRO A 83 -3.24 3.99 0.69
CA PRO A 83 -2.16 3.72 1.63
C PRO A 83 -1.88 4.80 2.67
N GLY A 84 -2.06 6.05 2.34
CA GLY A 84 -1.80 7.08 3.31
C GLY A 84 -3.00 7.52 4.09
N TRP A 85 -4.19 7.16 3.59
CA TRP A 85 -5.42 7.67 4.08
C TRP A 85 -5.90 6.98 5.30
N GLN A 86 -5.60 5.70 5.40
CA GLN A 86 -6.09 4.92 6.44
C GLN A 86 -5.64 5.34 7.81
N LEU A 87 -4.45 5.87 7.91
CA LEU A 87 -3.95 6.29 9.19
C LEU A 87 -4.74 7.41 9.76
N GLU A 88 -5.21 8.29 8.92
CA GLU A 88 -5.96 9.40 9.42
C GLU A 88 -7.33 9.03 9.85
N SER A 89 -7.93 8.08 9.19
CA SER A 89 -9.27 7.70 9.56
C SER A 89 -9.30 6.99 10.89
N VAL A 90 -8.17 6.49 11.34
CA VAL A 90 -8.10 5.83 12.62
C VAL A 90 -7.98 6.82 13.74
N ALA A 91 -7.38 7.94 13.45
CA ALA A 91 -7.24 8.93 14.47
C ALA A 91 -8.56 9.59 14.78
#